data_c91dd8a30d2ec3f20bbd238977a2d1cf
#
_entry.id   c91dd8a30d2ec3f20bbd238977a2d1cf
#
_cell.length_a   1.000
_cell.length_b   1.000
_cell.length_c   1.000
_cell.angle_alpha   90.00
_cell.angle_beta   90.00
_cell.angle_gamma   90.00
#
_symmetry.space_group_name_H-M   'P 1'
#
loop_
_entity.id
_entity.type
_entity.pdbx_description
1 polymer ?
#
loop_
_entity_poly.entity_id
_entity_poly.type
_entity_poly.pdbx_seq_one_letter_code
_entity_poly.pdbx_strand_id
1 'polypeptide(L)'
;ILSFIIHWLLFIPAFIFKTEKFYDLTGTISYISIVLYVLLSSSNGISNFGNIIVSSLIIIWTLRLGTFLFIRIKKAGEDKRFREIKKSFSWFLMAFTVSGMWVSICTICALTGISNGIELTILTYIGIVIFIVGFALEIISDNQKTNFRKIEGNKDKFITTGLWKYSRHPNYLGEIILWTGVTIISYSSLEVNQLFTLISPIFTYLLLVHVSGINFLEKSGEKKWGHLNDYREYKDCLLYTSP
;
A
#
# COMPACT_ATOMS: atom_id res chain seq x y z
N ILE A 1 1.49 -18.50 -1.84
CA ILE A 1 0.52 -19.25 -2.67
C ILE A 1 -0.89 -18.73 -2.45
N LEU A 2 -1.41 -18.65 -1.19
CA LEU A 2 -2.80 -18.25 -0.88
C LEU A 2 -3.17 -16.88 -1.50
N SER A 3 -2.27 -15.89 -1.45
CA SER A 3 -2.47 -14.57 -2.07
C SER A 3 -2.75 -14.69 -3.58
N PHE A 4 -1.95 -15.48 -4.30
CA PHE A 4 -2.15 -15.69 -5.73
C PHE A 4 -3.49 -16.39 -6.04
N ILE A 5 -3.84 -17.40 -5.25
CA ILE A 5 -5.14 -18.11 -5.42
C ILE A 5 -6.29 -17.11 -5.28
N ILE A 6 -6.29 -16.26 -4.25
CA ILE A 6 -7.34 -15.25 -4.05
C ILE A 6 -7.41 -14.30 -5.24
N HIS A 7 -6.26 -13.79 -5.71
CA HIS A 7 -6.22 -12.86 -6.83
C HIS A 7 -6.69 -13.51 -8.13
N TRP A 8 -6.30 -14.75 -8.42
CA TRP A 8 -6.72 -15.44 -9.63
C TRP A 8 -8.19 -15.84 -9.61
N LEU A 9 -8.72 -16.25 -8.44
CA LEU A 9 -10.15 -16.52 -8.30
C LEU A 9 -11.00 -15.27 -8.52
N LEU A 10 -10.61 -14.13 -7.93
CA LEU A 10 -11.33 -12.87 -8.09
C LEU A 10 -11.08 -12.18 -9.44
N PHE A 11 -10.00 -12.53 -10.14
CA PHE A 11 -9.77 -12.14 -11.52
C PHE A 11 -10.85 -12.69 -12.46
N ILE A 12 -11.33 -13.93 -12.25
CA ILE A 12 -12.32 -14.57 -13.13
C ILE A 12 -13.57 -13.69 -13.29
N PRO A 13 -14.31 -13.34 -12.23
CA PRO A 13 -15.48 -12.47 -12.36
C PRO A 13 -15.09 -11.05 -12.83
N ALA A 14 -13.95 -10.52 -12.41
CA ALA A 14 -13.48 -9.20 -12.86
C ALA A 14 -13.29 -9.15 -14.38
N PHE A 15 -12.73 -10.21 -14.98
CA PHE A 15 -12.55 -10.32 -16.43
C PHE A 15 -13.86 -10.53 -17.18
N ILE A 16 -14.75 -11.41 -16.67
CA ILE A 16 -16.06 -11.68 -17.28
C ILE A 16 -16.90 -10.40 -17.34
N PHE A 17 -16.97 -9.64 -16.23
CA PHE A 17 -17.73 -8.41 -16.14
C PHE A 17 -16.95 -7.16 -16.62
N LYS A 18 -15.72 -7.32 -17.09
CA LYS A 18 -14.82 -6.24 -17.56
C LYS A 18 -14.73 -5.08 -16.56
N THR A 19 -14.60 -5.42 -15.26
CA THR A 19 -14.60 -4.45 -14.17
C THR A 19 -13.34 -4.54 -13.31
N GLU A 20 -12.78 -3.38 -12.98
CA GLU A 20 -11.65 -3.23 -12.06
C GLU A 20 -12.08 -2.75 -10.66
N LYS A 21 -13.38 -2.52 -10.45
CA LYS A 21 -13.89 -1.87 -9.22
C LYS A 21 -13.55 -2.63 -7.94
N PHE A 22 -13.35 -3.94 -8.04
CA PHE A 22 -13.02 -4.81 -6.90
C PHE A 22 -11.52 -5.13 -6.79
N TYR A 23 -10.68 -4.56 -7.66
CA TYR A 23 -9.24 -4.83 -7.68
C TYR A 23 -8.58 -4.53 -6.33
N ASP A 24 -8.78 -3.33 -5.80
CA ASP A 24 -8.19 -2.92 -4.51
C ASP A 24 -8.79 -3.72 -3.34
N LEU A 25 -10.10 -4.09 -3.40
CA LEU A 25 -10.72 -4.97 -2.41
C LEU A 25 -10.15 -6.39 -2.45
N THR A 26 -9.75 -6.89 -3.62
CA THR A 26 -9.06 -8.18 -3.73
C THR A 26 -7.76 -8.17 -2.94
N GLY A 27 -6.99 -7.08 -3.04
CA GLY A 27 -5.80 -6.88 -2.23
C GLY A 27 -6.11 -6.90 -0.73
N THR A 28 -7.13 -6.16 -0.31
CA THR A 28 -7.58 -6.11 1.09
C THR A 28 -7.95 -7.50 1.62
N ILE A 29 -8.77 -8.25 0.89
CA ILE A 29 -9.16 -9.62 1.25
C ILE A 29 -7.92 -10.51 1.36
N SER A 30 -6.99 -10.36 0.42
CA SER A 30 -5.76 -11.15 0.40
C SER A 30 -4.87 -10.87 1.62
N TYR A 31 -4.64 -9.59 1.97
CA TYR A 31 -3.90 -9.22 3.19
C TYR A 31 -4.53 -9.83 4.44
N ILE A 32 -5.82 -9.66 4.62
CA ILE A 32 -6.55 -10.19 5.79
C ILE A 32 -6.44 -11.71 5.83
N SER A 33 -6.71 -12.38 4.72
CA SER A 33 -6.73 -13.84 4.64
C SER A 33 -5.38 -14.47 4.96
N ILE A 34 -4.27 -13.93 4.42
CA ILE A 34 -2.93 -14.50 4.67
C ILE A 34 -2.45 -14.22 6.09
N VAL A 35 -2.73 -13.02 6.64
CA VAL A 35 -2.37 -12.69 8.03
C VAL A 35 -3.15 -13.56 9.00
N LEU A 36 -4.47 -13.68 8.83
CA LEU A 36 -5.29 -14.56 9.66
C LEU A 36 -4.90 -16.02 9.51
N TYR A 37 -4.62 -16.49 8.29
CA TYR A 37 -4.19 -17.87 8.08
C TYR A 37 -2.92 -18.17 8.87
N VAL A 38 -1.88 -17.33 8.80
CA VAL A 38 -0.64 -17.56 9.54
C VAL A 38 -0.85 -17.40 11.04
N LEU A 39 -1.61 -16.40 11.48
CA LEU A 39 -1.94 -16.20 12.89
C LEU A 39 -2.65 -17.40 13.50
N LEU A 40 -3.59 -18.02 12.78
CA LEU A 40 -4.38 -19.15 13.28
C LEU A 40 -3.66 -20.50 13.14
N SER A 41 -2.76 -20.64 12.16
CA SER A 41 -2.04 -21.90 11.91
C SER A 41 -0.72 -22.03 12.67
N SER A 42 -0.17 -20.92 13.20
CA SER A 42 1.08 -20.95 13.99
C SER A 42 0.84 -21.52 15.39
N SER A 43 1.78 -22.30 15.90
CA SER A 43 1.68 -22.99 17.21
C SER A 43 1.41 -22.03 18.38
N ASN A 44 1.99 -20.83 18.35
CA ASN A 44 1.80 -19.78 19.34
C ASN A 44 0.97 -18.60 18.81
N GLY A 45 0.24 -18.77 17.72
CA GLY A 45 -0.34 -17.68 16.95
C GLY A 45 -1.16 -16.69 17.79
N ILE A 46 -2.32 -17.10 18.27
CA ILE A 46 -3.24 -16.25 19.05
C ILE A 46 -2.76 -16.05 20.48
N SER A 47 -2.01 -17.00 21.06
CA SER A 47 -1.51 -16.88 22.44
C SER A 47 -0.33 -15.90 22.57
N ASN A 48 0.32 -15.57 21.48
CA ASN A 48 1.39 -14.59 21.46
C ASN A 48 0.84 -13.17 21.25
N PHE A 49 1.00 -12.31 22.24
CA PHE A 49 0.49 -10.94 22.21
C PHE A 49 1.13 -10.07 21.10
N GLY A 50 2.43 -10.27 20.82
CA GLY A 50 3.12 -9.59 19.73
C GLY A 50 2.53 -9.95 18.34
N ASN A 51 2.16 -11.23 18.17
CA ASN A 51 1.48 -11.68 16.94
C ASN A 51 0.14 -10.99 16.76
N ILE A 52 -0.65 -10.85 17.83
CA ILE A 52 -1.92 -10.14 17.80
C ILE A 52 -1.72 -8.68 17.41
N ILE A 53 -0.71 -8.02 18.02
CA ILE A 53 -0.41 -6.61 17.71
C ILE A 53 -0.11 -6.44 16.21
N VAL A 54 0.90 -7.14 15.67
CA VAL A 54 1.32 -6.92 14.28
C VAL A 54 0.21 -7.29 13.28
N SER A 55 -0.52 -8.38 13.56
CA SER A 55 -1.68 -8.78 12.75
C SER A 55 -2.76 -7.71 12.75
N SER A 56 -3.10 -7.16 13.93
CA SER A 56 -4.09 -6.09 14.05
C SER A 56 -3.68 -4.81 13.32
N LEU A 57 -2.42 -4.41 13.42
CA LEU A 57 -1.89 -3.24 12.72
C LEU A 57 -2.05 -3.38 11.19
N ILE A 58 -1.67 -4.54 10.64
CA ILE A 58 -1.80 -4.81 9.20
C ILE A 58 -3.28 -4.85 8.79
N ILE A 59 -4.16 -5.50 9.57
CA ILE A 59 -5.59 -5.61 9.28
C ILE A 59 -6.25 -4.23 9.31
N ILE A 60 -5.98 -3.40 10.33
CA ILE A 60 -6.52 -2.04 10.44
C ILE A 60 -6.09 -1.19 9.25
N TRP A 61 -4.80 -1.23 8.89
CA TRP A 61 -4.27 -0.50 7.76
C TRP A 61 -4.95 -0.91 6.44
N THR A 62 -5.01 -2.22 6.15
CA THR A 62 -5.56 -2.70 4.88
C THR A 62 -7.07 -2.47 4.76
N LEU A 63 -7.83 -2.59 5.86
CA LEU A 63 -9.25 -2.24 5.89
C LEU A 63 -9.47 -0.75 5.57
N ARG A 64 -8.68 0.13 6.20
CA ARG A 64 -8.76 1.58 5.93
C ARG A 64 -8.42 1.90 4.49
N LEU A 65 -7.28 1.39 4.00
CA LEU A 65 -6.82 1.68 2.64
C LEU A 65 -7.79 1.13 1.60
N GLY A 66 -8.18 -0.14 1.72
CA GLY A 66 -9.10 -0.78 0.78
C GLY A 66 -10.47 -0.11 0.74
N THR A 67 -11.02 0.26 1.89
CA THR A 67 -12.28 1.00 1.95
C THR A 67 -12.16 2.37 1.29
N PHE A 68 -11.07 3.10 1.56
CA PHE A 68 -10.79 4.39 0.94
C PHE A 68 -10.69 4.29 -0.57
N LEU A 69 -9.92 3.35 -1.09
CA LEU A 69 -9.73 3.14 -2.53
C LEU A 69 -11.03 2.71 -3.21
N PHE A 70 -11.79 1.80 -2.62
CA PHE A 70 -13.08 1.36 -3.14
C PHE A 70 -14.10 2.49 -3.25
N ILE A 71 -14.23 3.31 -2.18
CA ILE A 71 -15.12 4.48 -2.20
C ILE A 71 -14.68 5.48 -3.27
N ARG A 72 -13.37 5.70 -3.42
CA ARG A 72 -12.79 6.58 -4.44
C ARG A 72 -13.14 6.12 -5.85
N ILE A 73 -12.97 4.83 -6.16
CA ILE A 73 -13.29 4.27 -7.48
C ILE A 73 -14.80 4.29 -7.73
N LYS A 74 -15.61 3.95 -6.72
CA LYS A 74 -17.06 4.03 -6.82
C LYS A 74 -17.55 5.44 -7.19
N LYS A 75 -16.94 6.49 -6.60
CA LYS A 75 -17.26 7.90 -6.92
C LYS A 75 -16.71 8.34 -8.29
N ALA A 76 -15.55 7.83 -8.71
CA ALA A 76 -14.95 8.15 -9.99
C ALA A 76 -15.58 7.41 -11.17
N GLY A 77 -16.31 6.32 -10.91
CA GLY A 77 -16.95 5.44 -11.90
C GLY A 77 -16.00 4.39 -12.49
N GLU A 78 -14.74 4.72 -12.74
CA GLU A 78 -13.70 3.83 -13.27
C GLU A 78 -12.32 4.19 -12.74
N ASP A 79 -11.40 3.24 -12.76
CA ASP A 79 -9.96 3.50 -12.65
C ASP A 79 -9.35 3.59 -14.04
N LYS A 80 -8.92 4.79 -14.43
CA LYS A 80 -8.36 5.06 -15.77
C LYS A 80 -7.14 4.20 -16.11
N ARG A 81 -6.40 3.71 -15.10
CA ARG A 81 -5.24 2.83 -15.29
C ARG A 81 -5.64 1.51 -15.97
N PHE A 82 -6.85 1.03 -15.66
CA PHE A 82 -7.36 -0.25 -16.15
C PHE A 82 -8.13 -0.16 -17.46
N ARG A 83 -8.39 1.04 -17.99
CA ARG A 83 -9.22 1.22 -19.19
C ARG A 83 -8.79 0.35 -20.38
N GLU A 84 -7.48 0.27 -20.64
CA GLU A 84 -6.93 -0.56 -21.71
C GLU A 84 -6.57 -1.98 -21.20
N ILE A 85 -6.03 -2.07 -19.99
CA ILE A 85 -5.57 -3.32 -19.38
C ILE A 85 -6.68 -4.36 -19.32
N LYS A 86 -7.90 -3.98 -18.90
CA LYS A 86 -9.06 -4.90 -18.76
C LYS A 86 -9.62 -5.42 -20.09
N LYS A 87 -9.20 -4.88 -21.23
CA LYS A 87 -9.58 -5.39 -22.55
C LYS A 87 -8.79 -6.64 -22.94
N SER A 88 -7.59 -6.80 -22.44
CA SER A 88 -6.70 -7.93 -22.71
C SER A 88 -6.69 -8.90 -21.52
N PHE A 89 -6.95 -10.18 -21.78
CA PHE A 89 -6.87 -11.23 -20.77
C PHE A 89 -5.51 -11.26 -20.08
N SER A 90 -4.44 -11.31 -20.87
CA SER A 90 -3.07 -11.46 -20.35
C SER A 90 -2.63 -10.24 -19.52
N TRP A 91 -2.90 -9.02 -19.98
CA TRP A 91 -2.55 -7.81 -19.24
C TRP A 91 -3.36 -7.67 -17.95
N PHE A 92 -4.63 -8.04 -17.99
CA PHE A 92 -5.47 -7.94 -16.79
C PHE A 92 -5.14 -9.03 -15.78
N LEU A 93 -4.88 -10.27 -16.22
CA LEU A 93 -4.36 -11.33 -15.36
C LEU A 93 -3.00 -10.96 -14.74
N MET A 94 -2.11 -10.36 -15.55
CA MET A 94 -0.82 -9.88 -15.05
C MET A 94 -1.00 -8.85 -13.94
N ALA A 95 -1.93 -7.90 -14.07
CA ALA A 95 -2.20 -6.92 -13.03
C ALA A 95 -2.62 -7.59 -11.71
N PHE A 96 -3.53 -8.57 -11.74
CA PHE A 96 -3.92 -9.34 -10.55
C PHE A 96 -2.76 -10.17 -9.99
N THR A 97 -1.93 -10.76 -10.85
CA THR A 97 -0.76 -11.54 -10.42
C THR A 97 0.28 -10.64 -9.72
N VAL A 98 0.55 -9.46 -10.28
CA VAL A 98 1.45 -8.46 -9.65
C VAL A 98 0.90 -8.00 -8.31
N SER A 99 -0.41 -7.81 -8.19
CA SER A 99 -1.04 -7.48 -6.91
C SER A 99 -0.87 -8.60 -5.88
N GLY A 100 -1.05 -9.86 -6.27
CA GLY A 100 -0.81 -11.01 -5.39
C GLY A 100 0.64 -11.14 -4.95
N MET A 101 1.58 -10.84 -5.85
CA MET A 101 3.01 -10.78 -5.54
C MET A 101 3.31 -9.64 -4.55
N TRP A 102 2.72 -8.45 -4.77
CA TRP A 102 2.85 -7.31 -3.86
C TRP A 102 2.45 -7.71 -2.44
N VAL A 103 1.22 -8.20 -2.26
CA VAL A 103 0.73 -8.64 -0.95
C VAL A 103 1.69 -9.63 -0.30
N SER A 104 2.18 -10.61 -1.07
CA SER A 104 3.07 -11.66 -0.57
C SER A 104 4.41 -11.11 -0.09
N ILE A 105 5.06 -10.24 -0.87
CA ILE A 105 6.39 -9.72 -0.54
C ILE A 105 6.33 -8.66 0.55
N CYS A 106 5.32 -7.77 0.53
CA CYS A 106 5.17 -6.78 1.60
C CYS A 106 4.94 -7.42 2.97
N THR A 107 4.23 -8.55 3.02
CA THR A 107 3.90 -9.21 4.30
C THR A 107 4.92 -10.26 4.74
N ILE A 108 5.85 -10.69 3.88
CA ILE A 108 6.70 -11.85 4.14
C ILE A 108 7.46 -11.75 5.47
N CYS A 109 7.99 -10.58 5.82
CA CYS A 109 8.69 -10.35 7.08
C CYS A 109 7.75 -10.52 8.28
N ALA A 110 6.56 -9.90 8.23
CA ALA A 110 5.56 -10.02 9.29
C ALA A 110 5.06 -11.46 9.46
N LEU A 111 4.77 -12.15 8.37
CA LEU A 111 4.28 -13.53 8.41
C LEU A 111 5.32 -14.48 8.99
N THR A 112 6.59 -14.28 8.65
CA THR A 112 7.70 -15.06 9.23
C THR A 112 7.83 -14.78 10.73
N GLY A 113 7.80 -13.51 11.15
CA GLY A 113 7.83 -13.16 12.56
C GLY A 113 6.64 -13.75 13.35
N ILE A 114 5.41 -13.69 12.79
CA ILE A 114 4.21 -14.31 13.41
C ILE A 114 4.39 -15.83 13.55
N SER A 115 4.98 -16.49 12.55
CA SER A 115 5.22 -17.94 12.60
C SER A 115 6.22 -18.33 13.71
N ASN A 116 7.22 -17.49 13.94
CA ASN A 116 8.22 -17.70 14.99
C ASN A 116 7.72 -17.27 16.39
N GLY A 117 6.74 -16.38 16.45
CA GLY A 117 6.25 -15.73 17.67
C GLY A 117 6.95 -14.39 17.91
N ILE A 118 6.23 -13.28 17.70
CA ILE A 118 6.77 -11.92 17.86
C ILE A 118 7.18 -11.67 19.31
N GLU A 119 8.45 -11.40 19.55
CA GLU A 119 8.99 -11.01 20.84
C GLU A 119 8.73 -9.52 21.13
N LEU A 120 8.31 -9.20 22.34
CA LEU A 120 8.08 -7.82 22.79
C LEU A 120 9.40 -7.21 23.29
N THR A 121 10.22 -6.75 22.36
CA THR A 121 11.49 -6.07 22.64
C THR A 121 11.35 -4.56 22.48
N ILE A 122 12.38 -3.81 22.82
CA ILE A 122 12.41 -2.36 22.56
C ILE A 122 12.23 -2.05 21.06
N LEU A 123 12.73 -2.91 20.16
CA LEU A 123 12.56 -2.75 18.71
C LEU A 123 11.09 -2.91 18.31
N THR A 124 10.34 -3.81 18.94
CA THR A 124 8.90 -3.96 18.72
C THR A 124 8.15 -2.66 19.01
N TYR A 125 8.43 -2.00 20.14
CA TYR A 125 7.80 -0.72 20.48
C TYR A 125 8.22 0.41 19.55
N ILE A 126 9.48 0.48 19.17
CA ILE A 126 9.98 1.43 18.17
C ILE A 126 9.25 1.21 16.83
N GLY A 127 9.14 -0.03 16.38
CA GLY A 127 8.45 -0.38 15.14
C GLY A 127 6.96 0.00 15.17
N ILE A 128 6.28 -0.19 16.31
CA ILE A 128 4.88 0.26 16.49
C ILE A 128 4.76 1.78 16.33
N VAL A 129 5.65 2.55 16.95
CA VAL A 129 5.64 4.02 16.81
C VAL A 129 5.87 4.42 15.36
N ILE A 130 6.83 3.82 14.67
CA ILE A 130 7.12 4.08 13.26
C ILE A 130 5.90 3.73 12.40
N PHE A 131 5.24 2.58 12.65
CA PHE A 131 4.01 2.22 11.97
C PHE A 131 2.92 3.28 12.14
N ILE A 132 2.67 3.71 13.39
CA ILE A 132 1.63 4.72 13.69
C ILE A 132 1.93 6.03 12.97
N VAL A 133 3.18 6.48 12.95
CA VAL A 133 3.61 7.71 12.25
C VAL A 133 3.35 7.57 10.75
N GLY A 134 3.78 6.46 10.12
CA GLY A 134 3.56 6.21 8.70
C GLY A 134 2.07 6.14 8.35
N PHE A 135 1.29 5.44 9.15
CA PHE A 135 -0.16 5.31 8.97
C PHE A 135 -0.89 6.65 9.11
N ALA A 136 -0.50 7.47 10.10
CA ALA A 136 -1.05 8.81 10.26
C ALA A 136 -0.70 9.72 9.06
N LEU A 137 0.53 9.69 8.57
CA LEU A 137 0.96 10.43 7.38
C LEU A 137 0.12 10.04 6.15
N GLU A 138 -0.11 8.76 5.93
CA GLU A 138 -0.94 8.25 4.83
C GLU A 138 -2.38 8.75 4.94
N ILE A 139 -3.02 8.60 6.12
CA ILE A 139 -4.41 9.04 6.35
C ILE A 139 -4.57 10.55 6.15
N ILE A 140 -3.67 11.33 6.76
CA ILE A 140 -3.74 12.80 6.69
C ILE A 140 -3.56 13.27 5.24
N SER A 141 -2.60 12.70 4.52
CA SER A 141 -2.33 13.05 3.12
C SER A 141 -3.51 12.76 2.20
N ASP A 142 -4.09 11.57 2.34
CA ASP A 142 -5.25 11.16 1.54
C ASP A 142 -6.46 12.06 1.83
N ASN A 143 -6.69 12.40 3.11
CA ASN A 143 -7.77 13.30 3.53
C ASN A 143 -7.57 14.72 3.00
N GLN A 144 -6.34 15.26 3.10
CA GLN A 144 -6.00 16.58 2.55
C GLN A 144 -6.29 16.62 1.05
N LYS A 145 -5.83 15.63 0.28
CA LYS A 145 -6.06 15.56 -1.18
C LYS A 145 -7.54 15.42 -1.51
N THR A 146 -8.26 14.60 -0.75
CA THR A 146 -9.70 14.40 -0.93
C THR A 146 -10.49 15.68 -0.66
N ASN A 147 -10.18 16.38 0.43
CA ASN A 147 -10.85 17.63 0.79
C ASN A 147 -10.50 18.76 -0.19
N PHE A 148 -9.25 18.86 -0.61
CA PHE A 148 -8.83 19.82 -1.64
C PHE A 148 -9.64 19.67 -2.93
N ARG A 149 -9.87 18.42 -3.37
CA ARG A 149 -10.65 18.13 -4.60
C ARG A 149 -12.16 18.33 -4.47
N LYS A 150 -12.70 18.41 -3.25
CA LYS A 150 -14.12 18.73 -3.01
C LYS A 150 -14.44 20.21 -3.19
N ILE A 151 -13.44 21.08 -3.07
CA ILE A 151 -13.61 22.52 -3.27
C ILE A 151 -13.86 22.78 -4.75
N GLU A 152 -14.91 23.52 -5.05
CA GLU A 152 -15.24 23.94 -6.41
C GLU A 152 -14.09 24.74 -7.03
N GLY A 153 -13.71 24.42 -8.26
CA GLY A 153 -12.56 25.03 -8.93
C GLY A 153 -11.20 24.37 -8.64
N ASN A 154 -11.09 23.43 -7.69
CA ASN A 154 -9.83 22.70 -7.41
C ASN A 154 -9.74 21.32 -8.08
N LYS A 155 -10.82 20.87 -8.73
CA LYS A 155 -10.90 19.53 -9.31
C LYS A 155 -9.78 19.25 -10.31
N ASP A 156 -9.35 20.29 -11.03
CA ASP A 156 -8.29 20.20 -12.06
C ASP A 156 -6.95 20.80 -11.62
N LYS A 157 -6.82 21.23 -10.38
CA LYS A 157 -5.58 21.76 -9.81
C LYS A 157 -4.78 20.67 -9.10
N PHE A 158 -3.48 20.91 -8.94
CA PHE A 158 -2.61 20.13 -8.06
C PHE A 158 -2.57 20.74 -6.67
N ILE A 159 -2.42 19.89 -5.65
CA ILE A 159 -2.37 20.30 -4.25
C ILE A 159 -0.93 20.62 -3.84
N THR A 160 -0.75 21.76 -3.14
CA THR A 160 0.55 22.26 -2.64
C THR A 160 0.52 22.62 -1.15
N THR A 161 -0.57 22.27 -0.45
CA THR A 161 -0.80 22.67 0.95
C THR A 161 -0.72 21.48 1.91
N GLY A 162 -0.53 21.73 3.20
CA GLY A 162 -0.43 20.69 4.21
C GLY A 162 0.82 19.83 4.01
N LEU A 163 0.70 18.50 4.11
CA LEU A 163 1.80 17.56 3.89
C LEU A 163 2.33 17.58 2.44
N TRP A 164 1.48 17.96 1.48
CA TRP A 164 1.84 18.09 0.07
C TRP A 164 2.78 19.27 -0.22
N LYS A 165 2.99 20.16 0.75
CA LYS A 165 4.01 21.21 0.70
C LYS A 165 5.43 20.64 0.92
N TYR A 166 5.55 19.52 1.63
CA TYR A 166 6.84 18.93 2.03
C TYR A 166 7.24 17.72 1.19
N SER A 167 6.27 17.02 0.58
CA SER A 167 6.50 15.89 -0.30
C SER A 167 5.45 15.87 -1.40
N ARG A 168 5.85 15.47 -2.61
CA ARG A 168 4.93 15.30 -3.75
C ARG A 168 3.99 14.10 -3.60
N HIS A 169 4.40 13.12 -2.78
CA HIS A 169 3.67 11.87 -2.55
C HIS A 169 3.71 11.45 -1.07
N PRO A 170 3.20 12.31 -0.15
CA PRO A 170 3.32 12.06 1.29
C PRO A 170 2.55 10.83 1.76
N ASN A 171 1.51 10.40 1.02
CA ASN A 171 0.80 9.16 1.29
C ASN A 171 1.66 7.91 0.99
N TYR A 172 2.45 7.91 -0.08
CA TYR A 172 3.38 6.82 -0.37
C TYR A 172 4.55 6.80 0.59
N LEU A 173 5.05 7.97 1.00
CA LEU A 173 6.04 8.05 2.06
C LEU A 173 5.50 7.43 3.36
N GLY A 174 4.25 7.72 3.72
CA GLY A 174 3.57 7.10 4.85
C GLY A 174 3.53 5.58 4.75
N GLU A 175 3.19 5.04 3.58
CA GLU A 175 3.15 3.59 3.33
C GLU A 175 4.53 2.93 3.45
N ILE A 176 5.59 3.56 2.92
CA ILE A 176 6.97 3.06 3.06
C ILE A 176 7.38 3.03 4.55
N ILE A 177 7.09 4.10 5.30
CA ILE A 177 7.39 4.20 6.73
C ILE A 177 6.65 3.13 7.52
N LEU A 178 5.36 2.92 7.29
CA LEU A 178 4.59 1.92 8.05
C LEU A 178 5.08 0.48 7.78
N TRP A 179 5.44 0.12 6.54
CA TRP A 179 6.01 -1.19 6.23
C TRP A 179 7.41 -1.38 6.80
N THR A 180 8.20 -0.29 6.91
CA THR A 180 9.45 -0.29 7.66
C THR A 180 9.17 -0.57 9.16
N GLY A 181 8.14 0.05 9.74
CA GLY A 181 7.69 -0.23 11.09
C GLY A 181 7.31 -1.68 11.32
N VAL A 182 6.51 -2.27 10.42
CA VAL A 182 6.15 -3.71 10.45
C VAL A 182 7.38 -4.61 10.44
N THR A 183 8.38 -4.27 9.61
CA THR A 183 9.63 -5.01 9.50
C THR A 183 10.43 -4.94 10.80
N ILE A 184 10.54 -3.76 11.42
CA ILE A 184 11.23 -3.57 12.70
C ILE A 184 10.53 -4.33 13.83
N ILE A 185 9.20 -4.36 13.87
CA ILE A 185 8.43 -5.17 14.83
C ILE A 185 8.83 -6.64 14.73
N SER A 186 8.96 -7.15 13.51
CA SER A 186 9.20 -8.57 13.26
C SER A 186 10.67 -8.98 13.41
N TYR A 187 11.60 -8.01 13.35
CA TYR A 187 13.04 -8.27 13.25
C TYR A 187 13.60 -9.14 14.37
N SER A 188 13.22 -8.87 15.63
CA SER A 188 13.74 -9.60 16.81
C SER A 188 13.36 -11.08 16.81
N SER A 189 12.36 -11.46 16.03
CA SER A 189 11.81 -12.82 15.97
C SER A 189 12.25 -13.60 14.73
N LEU A 190 13.15 -13.01 13.92
CA LEU A 190 13.69 -13.65 12.72
C LEU A 190 14.95 -14.45 13.06
N GLU A 191 15.04 -15.65 12.50
CA GLU A 191 16.30 -16.44 12.45
C GLU A 191 17.23 -15.88 11.37
N VAL A 192 18.54 -16.19 11.49
CA VAL A 192 19.56 -15.71 10.55
C VAL A 192 19.26 -16.10 9.10
N ASN A 193 18.77 -17.31 8.86
CA ASN A 193 18.35 -17.80 7.54
C ASN A 193 17.09 -17.15 7.00
N GLN A 194 16.36 -16.37 7.81
CA GLN A 194 15.12 -15.66 7.44
C GLN A 194 15.35 -14.18 7.17
N LEU A 195 16.57 -13.65 7.36
CA LEU A 195 16.88 -12.23 7.16
C LEU A 195 16.62 -11.75 5.72
N PHE A 196 16.54 -12.64 4.72
CA PHE A 196 16.11 -12.26 3.38
C PHE A 196 14.71 -11.67 3.33
N THR A 197 13.85 -11.94 4.33
CA THR A 197 12.50 -11.37 4.43
C THR A 197 12.50 -9.86 4.69
N LEU A 198 13.63 -9.29 5.13
CA LEU A 198 13.84 -7.84 5.25
C LEU A 198 13.77 -7.10 3.91
N ILE A 199 13.65 -7.83 2.79
CA ILE A 199 13.34 -7.26 1.46
C ILE A 199 11.99 -6.53 1.44
N SER A 200 11.07 -6.80 2.36
CA SER A 200 9.70 -6.27 2.40
C SER A 200 9.62 -4.73 2.24
N PRO A 201 10.24 -3.89 3.07
CA PRO A 201 10.17 -2.44 2.91
C PRO A 201 10.92 -1.95 1.67
N ILE A 202 12.01 -2.60 1.28
CA ILE A 202 12.77 -2.29 0.07
C ILE A 202 11.89 -2.55 -1.16
N PHE A 203 11.20 -3.67 -1.19
CA PHE A 203 10.27 -3.99 -2.27
C PHE A 203 9.10 -3.01 -2.32
N THR A 204 8.52 -2.64 -1.17
CA THR A 204 7.47 -1.63 -1.10
C THR A 204 7.94 -0.31 -1.70
N TYR A 205 9.14 0.15 -1.32
CA TYR A 205 9.75 1.34 -1.91
C TYR A 205 9.91 1.23 -3.43
N LEU A 206 10.58 0.17 -3.90
CA LEU A 206 10.85 -0.02 -5.34
C LEU A 206 9.55 -0.07 -6.15
N LEU A 207 8.54 -0.72 -5.64
CA LEU A 207 7.28 -0.89 -6.34
C LEU A 207 6.47 0.41 -6.38
N LEU A 208 6.39 1.15 -5.27
CA LEU A 208 5.69 2.43 -5.22
C LEU A 208 6.41 3.51 -6.03
N VAL A 209 7.74 3.55 -5.98
CA VAL A 209 8.51 4.61 -6.65
C VAL A 209 8.75 4.30 -8.13
N HIS A 210 9.13 3.07 -8.47
CA HIS A 210 9.61 2.75 -9.81
C HIS A 210 8.63 1.97 -10.69
N VAL A 211 7.72 1.19 -10.13
CA VAL A 211 6.89 0.28 -10.94
C VAL A 211 5.48 0.80 -11.16
N SER A 212 4.72 1.12 -10.11
CA SER A 212 3.28 1.34 -10.23
C SER A 212 2.75 2.66 -9.70
N GLY A 213 3.43 3.28 -8.74
CA GLY A 213 2.90 4.43 -8.01
C GLY A 213 3.31 5.77 -8.60
N ILE A 214 4.46 6.27 -8.15
CA ILE A 214 4.93 7.64 -8.41
C ILE A 214 5.16 7.89 -9.89
N ASN A 215 5.84 6.98 -10.60
CA ASN A 215 6.12 7.16 -12.03
C ASN A 215 4.86 7.39 -12.87
N PHE A 216 3.78 6.68 -12.57
CA PHE A 216 2.52 6.85 -13.29
C PHE A 216 1.86 8.19 -12.95
N LEU A 217 1.90 8.59 -11.66
CA LEU A 217 1.33 9.86 -11.20
C LEU A 217 2.11 11.06 -11.73
N GLU A 218 3.45 10.99 -11.74
CA GLU A 218 4.31 12.05 -12.28
C GLU A 218 4.07 12.24 -13.78
N LYS A 219 4.04 11.16 -14.56
CA LYS A 219 3.70 11.24 -16.01
C LYS A 219 2.31 11.83 -16.25
N SER A 220 1.34 11.46 -15.42
CA SER A 220 -0.02 11.99 -15.51
C SER A 220 -0.09 13.46 -15.09
N GLY A 221 0.66 13.86 -14.07
CA GLY A 221 0.79 15.23 -13.61
C GLY A 221 1.48 16.11 -14.66
N GLU A 222 2.58 15.64 -15.22
CA GLU A 222 3.31 16.34 -16.29
C GLU A 222 2.43 16.59 -17.51
N LYS A 223 1.68 15.59 -17.94
CA LYS A 223 0.73 15.74 -19.05
C LYS A 223 -0.37 16.76 -18.77
N LYS A 224 -0.80 16.87 -17.48
CA LYS A 224 -1.91 17.74 -17.11
C LYS A 224 -1.48 19.15 -16.75
N TRP A 225 -0.35 19.31 -16.07
CA TRP A 225 0.08 20.57 -15.46
C TRP A 225 1.50 21.01 -15.87
N GLY A 226 2.25 20.21 -16.63
CA GLY A 226 3.63 20.50 -17.01
C GLY A 226 3.84 21.78 -17.82
N HIS A 227 2.76 22.35 -18.39
CA HIS A 227 2.77 23.64 -19.07
C HIS A 227 2.67 24.84 -18.11
N LEU A 228 2.33 24.60 -16.80
CA LEU A 228 2.19 25.65 -15.79
C LEU A 228 3.52 25.91 -15.08
N ASN A 229 3.94 27.16 -14.99
CA ASN A 229 5.15 27.54 -14.26
C ASN A 229 5.08 27.17 -12.79
N ASP A 230 3.93 27.44 -12.13
CA ASP A 230 3.71 27.09 -10.72
C ASP A 230 3.89 25.59 -10.43
N TYR A 231 3.55 24.72 -11.38
CA TYR A 231 3.75 23.27 -11.23
C TYR A 231 5.22 22.88 -11.34
N ARG A 232 5.97 23.52 -12.23
CA ARG A 232 7.41 23.32 -12.38
C ARG A 232 8.15 23.81 -11.12
N GLU A 233 7.87 25.01 -10.65
CA GLU A 233 8.42 25.54 -9.40
C GLU A 233 8.13 24.62 -8.21
N TYR A 234 6.89 24.12 -8.10
CA TYR A 234 6.50 23.16 -7.07
C TYR A 234 7.34 21.87 -7.16
N LYS A 235 7.56 21.35 -8.35
CA LYS A 235 8.40 20.15 -8.56
C LYS A 235 9.86 20.42 -8.19
N ASP A 236 10.42 21.54 -8.62
CA ASP A 236 11.81 21.91 -8.40
C ASP A 236 12.08 22.13 -6.90
N CYS A 237 11.18 22.77 -6.17
CA CYS A 237 11.28 22.94 -4.72
C CYS A 237 11.29 21.59 -3.95
N LEU A 238 10.67 20.53 -4.50
CA LEU A 238 10.51 19.23 -3.84
C LEU A 238 11.36 18.12 -4.46
N LEU A 239 12.35 18.47 -5.29
CA LEU A 239 13.21 17.49 -5.99
C LEU A 239 13.95 16.56 -5.00
N TYR A 240 14.29 17.08 -3.81
CA TYR A 240 15.03 16.35 -2.78
C TYR A 240 14.15 15.73 -1.69
N THR A 241 12.84 16.00 -1.68
CA THR A 241 11.91 15.54 -0.63
C THR A 241 10.87 14.54 -1.15
N SER A 242 10.96 14.17 -2.42
CA SER A 242 10.14 13.08 -2.97
C SER A 242 10.83 11.74 -2.72
N PRO A 243 10.12 10.71 -2.23
CA PRO A 243 10.70 9.38 -2.07
C PRO A 243 11.13 8.79 -3.40
#